data_0b77cb9dbc9973828b4e407d21521089
#
_entry.id   0b77cb9dbc9973828b4e407d21521089
#
_cell.length_a   1.000
_cell.length_b   1.000
_cell.length_c   1.000
_cell.angle_alpha   90.00
_cell.angle_beta   90.00
_cell.angle_gamma   90.00
#
_symmetry.space_group_name_H-M   'P 1'
#
loop_
_entity.id
_entity.type
_entity.pdbx_description
1 polymer ?
#
loop_
_entity_poly.entity_id
_entity_poly.type
_entity_poly.pdbx_seq_one_letter_code
_entity_poly.pdbx_strand_id
1 'polypeptide(L)'
;XXXXLVGQLFLALKYGNNKLLNGIKAGQDTVNDALETMKLFDDKIVLPVDVVQSDDDIAHPMKAQSNVDIGPATIELFNKHLASADIAIMTGPLGLVEVEKYAVGTREVMRSMVNNAQFTIIGGGHTIMSARKFGLIDRISHVSTGGRAFIQFLADPNLPGIRALEISRSRFWV
;
A
#
# COMPACT_ATOMS: atom_id res chain seq x y z
N UNK A 1 4.39 10.29 7.94
CA UNK A 1 3.82 9.33 7.46
C UNK A 1 3.83 9.32 6.01
N UNK A 2 4.36 8.66 5.56
CA UNK A 2 4.31 8.64 4.27
C UNK A 2 3.41 7.57 3.92
N UNK A 3 2.79 7.77 3.23
CA UNK A 3 1.90 6.92 2.67
C UNK A 3 2.36 6.67 1.34
N UNK A 4 2.89 5.82 1.09
CA UNK A 4 3.18 5.40 -0.10
C UNK A 4 1.99 4.89 -0.73
N LEU A 5 1.44 5.53 -1.61
CA LEU A 5 0.22 5.20 -2.35
C LEU A 5 0.54 4.90 -3.81
N VAL A 6 0.41 3.66 -4.19
CA VAL A 6 0.64 3.24 -5.59
C VAL A 6 -0.66 3.00 -6.36
N GLY A 7 -1.79 3.34 -5.75
CA GLY A 7 -3.10 3.15 -6.36
C GLY A 7 -3.26 3.94 -7.66
N GLN A 8 -3.74 3.28 -8.70
CA GLN A 8 -3.87 3.88 -10.02
C GLN A 8 -4.74 5.15 -10.02
N LEU A 9 -5.75 5.20 -9.16
CA LEU A 9 -6.61 6.39 -9.06
C LEU A 9 -5.80 7.63 -8.64
N PHE A 10 -5.00 7.48 -7.57
CA PHE A 10 -4.17 8.59 -7.09
C PHE A 10 -3.15 9.03 -8.15
N LEU A 11 -2.53 8.06 -8.84
CA LEU A 11 -1.58 8.36 -9.91
C LEU A 11 -2.26 9.10 -11.07
N ALA A 12 -3.43 8.62 -11.49
CA ALA A 12 -4.17 9.23 -12.60
C ALA A 12 -4.57 10.67 -12.27
N LEU A 13 -5.04 10.91 -11.03
CA LEU A 13 -5.46 12.25 -10.58
C LEU A 13 -4.26 13.19 -10.42
N LYS A 14 -3.18 12.74 -9.76
CA LYS A 14 -2.00 13.58 -9.50
C LYS A 14 -1.30 14.01 -10.80
N TYR A 15 -1.15 13.07 -11.73
CA TYR A 15 -0.39 13.33 -12.96
C TYR A 15 -1.27 13.67 -14.17
N GLY A 16 -2.60 13.73 -14.00
CA GLY A 16 -3.52 14.07 -15.07
C GLY A 16 -3.57 13.04 -16.19
N ASN A 17 -3.41 11.77 -15.85
CA ASN A 17 -3.42 10.69 -16.85
C ASN A 17 -4.86 10.23 -17.11
N ASN A 18 -5.53 10.88 -18.06
CA ASN A 18 -6.92 10.59 -18.41
C ASN A 18 -7.11 9.16 -18.96
N LYS A 19 -6.09 8.58 -19.58
CA LYS A 19 -6.16 7.22 -20.10
C LYS A 19 -6.26 6.22 -18.94
N LEU A 20 -5.42 6.38 -17.91
CA LEU A 20 -5.52 5.57 -16.69
C LEU A 20 -6.85 5.83 -15.98
N LEU A 21 -7.22 7.10 -15.83
CA LEU A 21 -8.45 7.47 -15.13
C LEU A 21 -9.70 6.84 -15.77
N ASN A 22 -9.79 6.86 -17.10
CA ASN A 22 -10.91 6.27 -17.84
C ASN A 22 -10.94 4.74 -17.73
N GLY A 23 -9.81 4.10 -17.46
CA GLY A 23 -9.72 2.66 -17.24
C GLY A 23 -10.15 2.22 -15.84
N ILE A 24 -10.25 3.17 -14.89
CA ILE A 24 -10.59 2.87 -13.51
C ILE A 24 -12.12 2.97 -13.32
N LYS A 25 -12.71 1.88 -12.85
CA LYS A 25 -14.15 1.85 -12.56
C LYS A 25 -14.41 2.39 -11.16
N ALA A 26 -14.22 3.70 -10.99
CA ALA A 26 -14.48 4.37 -9.72
C ALA A 26 -15.72 5.26 -9.84
N GLY A 27 -16.58 5.22 -8.85
CA GLY A 27 -17.71 6.14 -8.76
C GLY A 27 -17.24 7.56 -8.48
N GLN A 28 -18.08 8.55 -8.83
CA GLN A 28 -17.74 9.96 -8.63
C GLN A 28 -17.39 10.28 -7.17
N ASP A 29 -18.09 9.66 -6.22
CA ASP A 29 -17.82 9.87 -4.79
C ASP A 29 -16.39 9.42 -4.43
N THR A 30 -15.96 8.26 -4.96
CA THR A 30 -14.58 7.76 -4.72
C THR A 30 -13.53 8.73 -5.30
N VAL A 31 -13.82 9.29 -6.48
CA VAL A 31 -12.91 10.27 -7.12
C VAL A 31 -12.84 11.53 -6.25
N ASN A 32 -13.98 12.01 -5.78
CA ASN A 32 -14.06 13.21 -4.93
C ASN A 32 -13.31 13.00 -3.61
N ASP A 33 -13.50 11.83 -2.97
CA ASP A 33 -12.78 11.47 -1.73
C ASP A 33 -11.27 11.44 -1.95
N ALA A 34 -10.83 10.88 -3.09
CA ALA A 34 -9.41 10.81 -3.42
C ALA A 34 -8.81 12.22 -3.63
N LEU A 35 -9.53 13.10 -4.33
CA LEU A 35 -9.11 14.50 -4.55
C LEU A 35 -9.02 15.25 -3.22
N GLU A 36 -10.02 15.10 -2.36
CA GLU A 36 -10.02 15.71 -1.04
C GLU A 36 -8.86 15.22 -0.18
N THR A 37 -8.62 13.90 -0.19
CA THR A 37 -7.50 13.29 0.54
C THR A 37 -6.17 13.86 0.07
N MET A 38 -5.98 13.96 -1.25
CA MET A 38 -4.76 14.52 -1.84
C MET A 38 -4.55 15.98 -1.43
N LYS A 39 -5.64 16.77 -1.40
CA LYS A 39 -5.58 18.16 -1.03
C LYS A 39 -5.24 18.35 0.46
N LEU A 40 -5.84 17.52 1.33
CA LEU A 40 -5.66 17.64 2.78
C LEU A 40 -4.30 17.11 3.26
N PHE A 41 -3.73 16.14 2.57
CA PHE A 41 -2.53 15.42 3.02
C PHE A 41 -1.40 15.41 1.98
N ASP A 42 -1.33 16.41 1.11
CA ASP A 42 -0.34 16.48 0.02
C ASP A 42 1.11 16.35 0.55
N ASP A 43 1.38 16.94 1.72
CA ASP A 43 2.69 16.89 2.35
C ASP A 43 3.05 15.49 2.93
N LYS A 44 2.05 14.62 3.07
CA LYS A 44 2.22 13.29 3.68
C LYS A 44 2.10 12.15 2.68
N ILE A 45 1.58 12.43 1.49
CA ILE A 45 1.37 11.42 0.45
C ILE A 45 2.57 11.42 -0.50
N VAL A 46 3.21 10.26 -0.63
CA VAL A 46 4.32 10.05 -1.56
C VAL A 46 3.82 9.13 -2.67
N LEU A 47 3.86 9.62 -3.91
CA LEU A 47 3.39 8.88 -5.07
C LEU A 47 4.57 8.43 -5.94
N PRO A 48 4.42 7.32 -6.69
CA PRO A 48 5.44 6.89 -7.64
C PRO A 48 5.82 7.96 -8.64
N VAL A 49 7.11 8.05 -8.92
CA VAL A 49 7.67 8.96 -9.94
C VAL A 49 7.98 8.23 -11.25
N ASP A 50 8.06 6.90 -11.18
CA ASP A 50 8.16 6.03 -12.36
C ASP A 50 7.45 4.71 -12.11
N VAL A 51 7.07 4.04 -13.17
CA VAL A 51 6.36 2.74 -13.14
C VAL A 51 6.94 1.83 -14.22
N VAL A 52 6.81 0.52 -14.00
CA VAL A 52 7.12 -0.50 -14.99
C VAL A 52 5.82 -0.82 -15.74
N GLN A 53 5.88 -0.85 -17.05
CA GLN A 53 4.74 -1.19 -17.89
C GLN A 53 4.77 -2.68 -18.28
N SER A 54 3.68 -3.18 -18.85
CA SER A 54 3.55 -4.59 -19.23
C SER A 54 4.51 -5.04 -20.34
N ASP A 55 5.09 -4.09 -21.05
CA ASP A 55 6.13 -4.32 -22.07
C ASP A 55 7.56 -4.15 -21.51
N ASP A 56 7.65 -4.03 -20.19
CA ASP A 56 8.89 -3.85 -19.41
C ASP A 56 9.51 -2.45 -19.55
N ASP A 57 8.88 -1.52 -20.26
CA ASP A 57 9.36 -0.13 -20.33
C ASP A 57 9.14 0.59 -19.00
N ILE A 58 10.10 1.44 -18.66
CA ILE A 58 9.98 2.35 -17.52
C ILE A 58 9.38 3.65 -18.01
N ALA A 59 8.31 4.08 -17.38
CA ALA A 59 7.59 5.29 -17.78
C ALA A 59 7.25 6.19 -16.62
N HIS A 60 7.19 7.49 -16.89
CA HIS A 60 6.62 8.44 -15.93
C HIS A 60 5.12 8.16 -15.83
N PRO A 61 4.52 8.20 -14.63
CA PRO A 61 3.09 7.86 -14.46
C PRO A 61 2.12 8.64 -15.36
N MET A 62 2.46 9.87 -15.74
CA MET A 62 1.65 10.68 -16.67
C MET A 62 1.50 10.02 -18.04
N LYS A 63 2.53 9.31 -18.50
CA LYS A 63 2.59 8.71 -19.84
C LYS A 63 2.29 7.21 -19.87
N ALA A 64 2.23 6.59 -18.68
CA ALA A 64 2.05 5.14 -18.58
C ALA A 64 0.68 4.70 -19.12
N GLN A 65 0.68 3.58 -19.82
CA GLN A 65 -0.53 2.97 -20.38
C GLN A 65 -1.01 1.78 -19.56
N SER A 66 -0.07 1.08 -18.92
CA SER A 66 -0.37 -0.06 -18.03
C SER A 66 0.74 -0.14 -16.98
N ASN A 67 0.35 -0.13 -15.74
CA ASN A 67 1.31 -0.19 -14.63
C ASN A 67 1.27 -1.59 -14.02
N VAL A 68 2.40 -2.28 -14.04
CA VAL A 68 2.51 -3.64 -13.48
C VAL A 68 3.43 -3.70 -12.26
N ASP A 69 4.29 -2.69 -12.07
CA ASP A 69 5.08 -2.53 -10.84
C ASP A 69 5.48 -1.06 -10.71
N ILE A 70 6.02 -0.69 -9.57
CA ILE A 70 6.69 0.61 -9.41
C ILE A 70 8.09 0.52 -10.03
N GLY A 71 8.58 1.65 -10.53
CA GLY A 71 9.89 1.72 -11.15
C GLY A 71 11.03 1.89 -10.16
N PRO A 72 12.28 1.81 -10.65
CA PRO A 72 13.47 1.88 -9.79
C PRO A 72 13.62 3.21 -9.05
N ALA A 73 13.27 4.34 -9.66
CA ALA A 73 13.34 5.64 -8.99
C ALA A 73 12.31 5.74 -7.86
N THR A 74 11.14 5.10 -8.05
CA THR A 74 10.12 5.03 -7.00
C THR A 74 10.58 4.15 -5.83
N ILE A 75 11.22 3.02 -6.13
CA ILE A 75 11.79 2.14 -5.09
C ILE A 75 12.80 2.93 -4.25
N GLU A 76 13.69 3.66 -4.90
CA GLU A 76 14.68 4.50 -4.20
C GLU A 76 14.00 5.55 -3.33
N LEU A 77 13.01 6.26 -3.88
CA LEU A 77 12.24 7.28 -3.17
C LEU A 77 11.55 6.71 -1.92
N PHE A 78 10.88 5.56 -2.06
CA PHE A 78 10.18 4.92 -0.94
C PHE A 78 11.17 4.43 0.12
N ASN A 79 12.29 3.84 -0.30
CA ASN A 79 13.32 3.35 0.61
C ASN A 79 13.95 4.50 1.42
N LYS A 80 14.08 5.67 0.81
CA LYS A 80 14.58 6.87 1.48
C LYS A 80 13.65 7.29 2.64
N HIS A 81 12.33 7.20 2.45
CA HIS A 81 11.37 7.48 3.52
C HIS A 81 11.39 6.40 4.61
N LEU A 82 11.57 5.13 4.20
CA LEU A 82 11.62 4.01 5.15
C LEU A 82 12.88 4.03 6.02
N ALA A 83 13.97 4.61 5.53
CA ALA A 83 15.24 4.68 6.26
C ALA A 83 15.13 5.41 7.61
N SER A 84 14.13 6.27 7.78
CA SER A 84 13.91 7.02 9.01
C SER A 84 12.59 6.68 9.70
N ALA A 85 11.96 5.57 9.32
CA ALA A 85 10.65 5.20 9.86
C ALA A 85 10.81 4.37 11.14
N ASP A 86 10.15 4.79 12.21
CA ASP A 86 10.05 3.98 13.43
C ASP A 86 9.10 2.81 13.21
N ILE A 87 7.97 3.08 12.57
CA ILE A 87 6.94 2.06 12.28
C ILE A 87 6.66 2.09 10.78
N ALA A 88 6.71 0.92 10.16
CA ALA A 88 6.35 0.77 8.75
C ALA A 88 5.17 -0.20 8.61
N ILE A 89 4.14 0.22 7.89
CA ILE A 89 2.93 -0.58 7.67
C ILE A 89 2.75 -0.78 6.17
N MET A 90 2.53 -2.02 5.74
CA MET A 90 2.27 -2.33 4.34
C MET A 90 0.99 -3.13 4.19
N THR A 91 0.08 -2.65 3.34
CA THR A 91 -1.15 -3.36 3.03
C THR A 91 -1.39 -3.30 1.52
N GLY A 92 -1.26 -4.43 0.88
CA GLY A 92 -1.29 -4.57 -0.57
C GLY A 92 0.11 -4.55 -1.19
N PRO A 93 0.33 -5.33 -2.24
CA PRO A 93 1.57 -5.29 -3.00
C PRO A 93 1.66 -4.04 -3.87
N LEU A 94 2.86 -3.69 -4.30
CA LEU A 94 3.15 -2.51 -5.12
C LEU A 94 3.16 -2.82 -6.61
N GLY A 95 3.13 -4.11 -6.97
CA GLY A 95 3.11 -4.60 -8.34
C GLY A 95 2.41 -5.94 -8.45
N LEU A 96 2.48 -6.56 -9.62
CA LEU A 96 1.89 -7.88 -9.91
C LEU A 96 2.79 -8.98 -9.36
N VAL A 97 2.66 -9.27 -8.06
CA VAL A 97 3.55 -10.20 -7.33
C VAL A 97 3.43 -11.65 -7.81
N GLU A 98 2.39 -11.96 -8.56
CA GLU A 98 2.21 -13.25 -9.20
C GLU A 98 3.25 -13.48 -10.31
N VAL A 99 3.72 -12.40 -10.92
CA VAL A 99 4.74 -12.43 -11.97
C VAL A 99 6.07 -11.97 -11.38
N GLU A 100 7.08 -12.85 -11.38
CA GLU A 100 8.36 -12.62 -10.68
C GLU A 100 9.02 -11.29 -11.07
N LYS A 101 9.06 -10.98 -12.36
CA LYS A 101 9.70 -9.75 -12.84
C LYS A 101 8.95 -8.48 -12.44
N TYR A 102 7.67 -8.57 -12.07
CA TYR A 102 6.83 -7.45 -11.64
C TYR A 102 6.60 -7.44 -10.12
N ALA A 103 7.38 -8.23 -9.39
CA ALA A 103 7.35 -8.31 -7.93
C ALA A 103 8.53 -7.57 -7.30
N VAL A 104 9.37 -6.94 -8.11
CA VAL A 104 10.61 -6.30 -7.66
C VAL A 104 10.32 -5.16 -6.69
N GLY A 105 9.39 -4.28 -7.06
CA GLY A 105 9.00 -3.14 -6.22
C GLY A 105 8.55 -3.59 -4.83
N THR A 106 7.64 -4.56 -4.80
CA THR A 106 7.12 -5.09 -3.53
C THR A 106 8.25 -5.70 -2.69
N ARG A 107 9.12 -6.51 -3.31
CA ARG A 107 10.22 -7.19 -2.63
C ARG A 107 11.22 -6.20 -2.03
N GLU A 108 11.67 -5.23 -2.82
CA GLU A 108 12.70 -4.28 -2.38
C GLU A 108 12.19 -3.32 -1.30
N VAL A 109 10.95 -2.85 -1.42
CA VAL A 109 10.33 -1.99 -0.41
C VAL A 109 10.09 -2.77 0.89
N MET A 110 9.60 -4.01 0.80
CA MET A 110 9.39 -4.86 1.98
C MET A 110 10.74 -5.20 2.66
N ARG A 111 11.78 -5.46 1.86
CA ARG A 111 13.14 -5.68 2.39
C ARG A 111 13.64 -4.43 3.13
N SER A 112 13.41 -3.26 2.57
CA SER A 112 13.78 -1.99 3.20
C SER A 112 13.02 -1.79 4.52
N MET A 113 11.72 -2.13 4.57
CA MET A 113 10.93 -2.06 5.80
C MET A 113 11.58 -2.88 6.93
N VAL A 114 11.89 -4.16 6.67
CA VAL A 114 12.42 -5.05 7.71
C VAL A 114 13.88 -4.75 8.08
N ASN A 115 14.59 -4.02 7.25
CA ASN A 115 15.97 -3.62 7.53
C ASN A 115 16.07 -2.33 8.33
N ASN A 116 15.09 -1.43 8.19
CA ASN A 116 15.20 -0.07 8.71
C ASN A 116 14.20 0.26 9.82
N ALA A 117 12.93 -0.13 9.68
CA ALA A 117 11.91 0.24 10.67
C ALA A 117 12.07 -0.59 11.95
N GLN A 118 11.86 0.06 13.09
CA GLN A 118 11.92 -0.61 14.40
C GLN A 118 10.77 -1.61 14.59
N PHE A 119 9.61 -1.30 14.01
CA PHE A 119 8.43 -2.16 14.09
C PHE A 119 7.75 -2.22 12.73
N THR A 120 7.51 -3.43 12.24
CA THR A 120 6.93 -3.64 10.92
C THR A 120 5.60 -4.39 11.02
N ILE A 121 4.61 -3.89 10.27
CA ILE A 121 3.28 -4.51 10.22
C ILE A 121 2.93 -4.77 8.76
N ILE A 122 2.42 -5.96 8.46
CA ILE A 122 1.83 -6.21 7.15
C ILE A 122 0.38 -6.68 7.30
N GLY A 123 -0.47 -6.28 6.34
CA GLY A 123 -1.88 -6.65 6.34
C GLY A 123 -2.36 -7.11 4.98
N GLY A 124 -3.26 -8.10 5.02
CA GLY A 124 -3.91 -8.61 3.81
C GLY A 124 -3.21 -9.81 3.19
N GLY A 125 -4.01 -10.70 2.61
CA GLY A 125 -3.56 -12.01 2.11
C GLY A 125 -2.43 -11.92 1.07
N HIS A 126 -2.56 -11.04 0.08
CA HIS A 126 -1.54 -10.88 -0.98
C HIS A 126 -0.21 -10.37 -0.43
N THR A 127 -0.25 -9.45 0.55
CA THR A 127 0.95 -8.95 1.21
C THR A 127 1.64 -10.06 2.01
N ILE A 128 0.85 -10.86 2.73
CA ILE A 128 1.37 -11.99 3.52
C ILE A 128 1.99 -13.04 2.61
N MET A 129 1.31 -13.37 1.49
CA MET A 129 1.85 -14.31 0.50
C MET A 129 3.18 -13.80 -0.07
N SER A 130 3.26 -12.51 -0.37
CA SER A 130 4.48 -11.89 -0.87
C SER A 130 5.62 -12.00 0.15
N ALA A 131 5.34 -11.70 1.43
CA ALA A 131 6.33 -11.80 2.50
C ALA A 131 6.88 -13.22 2.64
N ARG A 132 6.01 -14.23 2.51
CA ARG A 132 6.41 -15.64 2.54
C ARG A 132 7.26 -15.99 1.32
N LYS A 133 6.81 -15.60 0.11
CA LYS A 133 7.50 -15.85 -1.15
C LYS A 133 8.92 -15.26 -1.14
N PHE A 134 9.09 -14.08 -0.51
CA PHE A 134 10.37 -13.39 -0.45
C PHE A 134 11.25 -13.83 0.74
N GLY A 135 10.77 -14.74 1.60
CA GLY A 135 11.50 -15.20 2.78
C GLY A 135 11.63 -14.13 3.86
N LEU A 136 10.69 -13.18 3.91
CA LEU A 136 10.75 -12.04 4.84
C LEU A 136 9.73 -12.15 5.98
N ILE A 137 8.85 -13.15 5.95
CA ILE A 137 7.71 -13.25 6.88
C ILE A 137 8.17 -13.29 8.35
N ASP A 138 9.25 -14.01 8.65
CA ASP A 138 9.75 -14.20 10.01
C ASP A 138 10.44 -12.94 10.56
N ARG A 139 10.67 -11.93 9.71
CA ARG A 139 11.27 -10.65 10.08
C ARG A 139 10.23 -9.56 10.29
N ILE A 140 8.95 -9.88 10.03
CA ILE A 140 7.84 -8.93 10.23
C ILE A 140 7.40 -8.98 11.70
N SER A 141 7.33 -7.83 12.34
CA SER A 141 6.96 -7.73 13.77
C SER A 141 5.52 -8.15 14.03
N HIS A 142 4.60 -7.81 13.10
CA HIS A 142 3.18 -8.18 13.25
C HIS A 142 2.53 -8.46 11.90
N VAL A 143 1.80 -9.56 11.83
CA VAL A 143 1.09 -9.98 10.61
C VAL A 143 -0.42 -9.96 10.88
N SER A 144 -1.14 -9.10 10.17
CA SER A 144 -2.61 -9.01 10.28
C SER A 144 -3.28 -9.74 9.12
N THR A 145 -4.04 -10.79 9.43
CA THR A 145 -4.84 -11.48 8.42
C THR A 145 -6.10 -10.69 8.02
N GLY A 146 -6.42 -9.65 8.77
CA GLY A 146 -7.68 -8.91 8.66
C GLY A 146 -7.79 -7.90 7.51
N GLY A 147 -6.87 -7.88 6.57
CA GLY A 147 -6.95 -7.05 5.36
C GLY A 147 -7.68 -5.71 5.54
N ARG A 148 -8.92 -5.65 5.03
CA ARG A 148 -9.77 -4.45 5.12
C ARG A 148 -10.10 -4.06 6.56
N ALA A 149 -10.40 -5.03 7.42
CA ALA A 149 -10.69 -4.79 8.83
C ALA A 149 -9.49 -4.19 9.56
N PHE A 150 -8.26 -4.57 9.17
CA PHE A 150 -7.04 -3.99 9.72
C PHE A 150 -6.97 -2.47 9.42
N ILE A 151 -7.24 -2.09 8.16
CA ILE A 151 -7.24 -0.67 7.77
C ILE A 151 -8.33 0.09 8.55
N GLN A 152 -9.52 -0.50 8.66
CA GLN A 152 -10.61 0.11 9.43
C GLN A 152 -10.25 0.26 10.90
N PHE A 153 -9.59 -0.73 11.48
CA PHE A 153 -9.14 -0.69 12.89
C PHE A 153 -8.13 0.44 13.13
N LEU A 154 -7.25 0.70 12.16
CA LEU A 154 -6.30 1.81 12.27
C LEU A 154 -7.00 3.17 12.29
N ALA A 155 -8.15 3.27 11.58
CA ALA A 155 -8.95 4.50 11.54
C ALA A 155 -9.86 4.62 12.78
N ASP A 156 -10.46 3.51 13.21
CA ASP A 156 -11.35 3.45 14.37
C ASP A 156 -11.29 2.04 14.98
N PRO A 157 -10.74 1.91 16.21
CA PRO A 157 -10.64 0.59 16.86
C PRO A 157 -11.99 0.01 17.28
N ASN A 158 -13.08 0.79 17.23
CA ASN A 158 -14.42 0.35 17.66
C ASN A 158 -15.14 -0.45 16.56
N LEU A 159 -14.46 -1.45 16.00
CA LEU A 159 -15.08 -2.30 14.97
C LEU A 159 -16.25 -3.10 15.55
N PRO A 160 -17.36 -3.27 14.80
CA PRO A 160 -18.54 -3.98 15.29
C PRO A 160 -18.25 -5.38 15.84
N GLY A 161 -17.35 -6.13 15.20
CA GLY A 161 -16.97 -7.47 15.68
C GLY A 161 -16.23 -7.41 17.03
N ILE A 162 -15.29 -6.48 17.18
CA ILE A 162 -14.54 -6.30 18.43
C ILE A 162 -15.49 -5.88 19.54
N ARG A 163 -16.35 -4.90 19.25
CA ARG A 163 -17.35 -4.43 20.21
C ARG A 163 -18.30 -5.54 20.67
N ALA A 164 -18.74 -6.39 19.75
CA ALA A 164 -19.58 -7.54 20.10
C ALA A 164 -18.88 -8.50 21.07
N LEU A 165 -17.57 -8.75 20.85
CA LEU A 165 -16.76 -9.59 21.74
C LEU A 165 -16.58 -8.96 23.11
N GLU A 166 -16.36 -7.66 23.19
CA GLU A 166 -16.23 -6.92 24.44
C GLU A 166 -17.53 -6.98 25.26
N ILE A 167 -18.67 -6.79 24.58
CA ILE A 167 -19.99 -6.90 25.23
C ILE A 167 -20.22 -8.34 25.72
N SER A 168 -19.88 -9.32 24.93
CA SER A 168 -19.97 -10.73 25.31
C SER A 168 -19.11 -11.02 26.54
N ARG A 169 -17.87 -10.54 26.51
CA ARG A 169 -16.94 -10.70 27.64
C ARG A 169 -17.53 -10.11 28.92
N SER A 170 -18.07 -8.90 28.85
CA SER A 170 -18.65 -8.24 30.05
C SER A 170 -19.91 -8.93 30.58
N ARG A 171 -20.60 -9.71 29.73
CA ARG A 171 -21.83 -10.41 30.16
C ARG A 171 -21.58 -11.83 30.66
N PHE A 172 -20.58 -12.51 30.13
CA PHE A 172 -20.40 -13.94 30.34
C PHE A 172 -19.09 -14.33 31.03
N TRP A 173 -18.14 -13.39 31.16
CA TRP A 173 -16.83 -13.67 31.73
C TRP A 173 -16.55 -12.64 32.84
N VAL A 174 -16.91 -13.00 34.07
CA VAL A 174 -16.64 -12.19 35.27
C VAL A 174 -15.35 -12.67 35.92
#